data_3bad5becaaa3040149933d8f637f0629
#
_entry.id   3bad5becaaa3040149933d8f637f0629
#
_cell.length_a   1.000
_cell.length_b   1.000
_cell.length_c   1.000
_cell.angle_alpha   90.00
_cell.angle_beta   90.00
_cell.angle_gamma   90.00
#
_symmetry.space_group_name_H-M   'P 1'
#
loop_
_entity.id
_entity.type
_entity.pdbx_description
1 polymer ?
#
loop_
_entity_poly.entity_id
_entity_poly.type
_entity_poly.pdbx_seq_one_letter_code
_entity_poly.pdbx_strand_id
1 'polypeptide(L)'
;MRAGAQILLMASNPINRGILRKMLEHPLQVGPGREYRVTSGGREMLFVAFVVERWLQSAPRGPLPFDSKEAEAAVAALAEGWSATVVHALAREPLTFRELQDVVEGPSRRALQRHLGAMQRTGQVEALNDGGEGTIYAATDWLRAGIAPLIASARLERRDPREGMAPIDALDVEAGFRLSLPLLQLPRELSGSCRLGLNLDEDEAGSVLTGVTAHIEEGLVVSCAAGLDGKADAWAAAPAGDWLDTVIEPDAKRVRSGGDRWLAGAVLDALHKTLFGVPVA
;
A
#
# COMPACT_ATOMS: atom_id res chain seq x y z
N MET A 1 -3.10 10.62 6.24
CA MET A 1 -2.94 9.17 6.44
C MET A 1 -3.13 8.59 7.85
N ARG A 2 -3.10 9.37 8.96
CA ARG A 2 -3.48 8.83 10.29
C ARG A 2 -4.90 8.26 10.32
N ALA A 3 -5.83 8.82 9.55
CA ALA A 3 -7.20 8.32 9.48
C ALA A 3 -7.32 7.02 8.64
N GLY A 4 -6.54 6.84 7.57
CA GLY A 4 -6.47 5.58 6.82
C GLY A 4 -6.07 4.40 7.72
N ALA A 5 -5.15 4.61 8.66
CA ALA A 5 -4.79 3.62 9.67
C ALA A 5 -5.97 3.28 10.60
N GLN A 6 -6.80 4.26 10.95
CA GLN A 6 -8.03 4.01 11.73
C GLN A 6 -9.06 3.23 10.92
N ILE A 7 -9.25 3.56 9.64
CA ILE A 7 -10.14 2.82 8.75
C ILE A 7 -9.66 1.37 8.61
N LEU A 8 -8.35 1.14 8.47
CA LEU A 8 -7.77 -0.18 8.41
C LEU A 8 -8.11 -0.99 9.67
N LEU A 9 -7.92 -0.41 10.85
CA LEU A 9 -8.28 -1.03 12.13
C LEU A 9 -9.79 -1.29 12.27
N MET A 10 -10.64 -0.37 11.80
CA MET A 10 -12.10 -0.55 11.82
C MET A 10 -12.56 -1.65 10.85
N ALA A 11 -11.97 -1.72 9.65
CA ALA A 11 -12.28 -2.73 8.65
C ALA A 11 -11.81 -4.13 9.07
N SER A 12 -10.73 -4.22 9.85
CA SER A 12 -10.22 -5.48 10.41
C SER A 12 -11.04 -6.00 11.59
N ASN A 13 -12.04 -5.25 12.07
CA ASN A 13 -12.91 -5.71 13.15
C ASN A 13 -13.89 -6.79 12.65
N PRO A 14 -13.85 -8.03 13.20
CA PRO A 14 -14.67 -9.15 12.74
C PRO A 14 -16.18 -8.88 12.84
N ILE A 15 -16.62 -8.13 13.86
CA ILE A 15 -18.03 -7.81 14.10
C ILE A 15 -18.55 -6.91 12.97
N ASN A 16 -17.82 -5.85 12.62
CA ASN A 16 -18.19 -4.94 11.56
C ASN A 16 -18.27 -5.68 10.21
N ARG A 17 -17.26 -6.50 9.91
CA ARG A 17 -17.25 -7.34 8.70
C ARG A 17 -18.42 -8.29 8.65
N GLY A 18 -18.73 -9.00 9.73
CA GLY A 18 -19.82 -9.95 9.79
C GLY A 18 -21.19 -9.32 9.54
N ILE A 19 -21.43 -8.14 10.11
CA ILE A 19 -22.65 -7.37 9.92
C ILE A 19 -22.78 -6.93 8.45
N LEU A 20 -21.75 -6.29 7.90
CA LEU A 20 -21.77 -5.77 6.54
C LEU A 20 -21.91 -6.90 5.50
N ARG A 21 -21.26 -8.05 5.69
CA ARG A 21 -21.38 -9.20 4.80
C ARG A 21 -22.82 -9.76 4.79
N LYS A 22 -23.42 -9.91 5.97
CA LYS A 22 -24.83 -10.34 6.06
C LYS A 22 -25.78 -9.37 5.37
N MET A 23 -25.54 -8.06 5.48
CA MET A 23 -26.35 -7.04 4.81
C MET A 23 -26.20 -7.05 3.28
N LEU A 24 -25.08 -7.52 2.74
CA LEU A 24 -24.88 -7.71 1.29
C LEU A 24 -25.64 -8.94 0.79
N GLU A 25 -25.62 -10.02 1.55
CA GLU A 25 -26.26 -11.30 1.18
C GLU A 25 -27.79 -11.18 1.27
N HIS A 26 -28.29 -10.50 2.31
CA HIS A 26 -29.72 -10.31 2.54
C HIS A 26 -29.99 -8.92 3.12
N PRO A 27 -30.86 -8.12 2.49
CA PRO A 27 -31.32 -6.86 3.09
C PRO A 27 -31.93 -7.15 4.47
N LEU A 28 -31.46 -6.44 5.50
CA LEU A 28 -32.01 -6.59 6.84
C LEU A 28 -33.42 -6.02 6.87
N GLN A 29 -34.42 -6.88 6.99
CA GLN A 29 -35.79 -6.47 7.26
C GLN A 29 -35.97 -6.20 8.76
N VAL A 30 -36.17 -4.94 9.11
CA VAL A 30 -36.45 -4.52 10.48
C VAL A 30 -37.87 -3.98 10.54
N GLY A 31 -38.80 -4.85 10.86
CA GLY A 31 -40.24 -4.53 10.95
C GLY A 31 -40.95 -4.39 9.61
N PRO A 32 -42.28 -4.24 9.61
CA PRO A 32 -43.07 -4.18 8.38
C PRO A 32 -42.71 -2.93 7.55
N GLY A 33 -42.14 -3.14 6.37
CA GLY A 33 -41.89 -2.11 5.36
C GLY A 33 -40.54 -1.39 5.43
N ARG A 34 -39.59 -1.81 6.27
CA ARG A 34 -38.24 -1.23 6.31
C ARG A 34 -37.19 -2.23 5.86
N GLU A 35 -36.54 -1.93 4.75
CA GLU A 35 -35.43 -2.69 4.19
C GLU A 35 -34.13 -1.90 4.34
N TYR A 36 -33.11 -2.51 4.94
CA TYR A 36 -31.77 -1.92 5.05
C TYR A 36 -30.86 -2.52 4.01
N ARG A 37 -30.24 -1.65 3.21
CA ARG A 37 -29.25 -2.03 2.19
C ARG A 37 -27.88 -1.49 2.55
N VAL A 38 -26.82 -2.21 2.12
CA VAL A 38 -25.46 -1.73 2.28
C VAL A 38 -25.26 -0.46 1.43
N THR A 39 -24.81 0.61 2.07
CA THR A 39 -24.45 1.86 1.39
C THR A 39 -23.19 1.70 0.53
N SER A 40 -22.89 2.69 -0.32
CA SER A 40 -21.61 2.75 -1.04
C SER A 40 -20.41 2.68 -0.08
N GLY A 41 -20.42 3.46 1.01
CA GLY A 41 -19.38 3.40 2.03
C GLY A 41 -19.27 2.05 2.72
N GLY A 42 -20.39 1.34 2.94
CA GLY A 42 -20.38 -0.03 3.46
C GLY A 42 -19.73 -1.03 2.50
N ARG A 43 -19.96 -0.89 1.19
CA ARG A 43 -19.27 -1.72 0.18
C ARG A 43 -17.77 -1.46 0.13
N GLU A 44 -17.36 -0.20 0.19
CA GLU A 44 -15.95 0.17 0.25
C GLU A 44 -15.27 -0.39 1.52
N MET A 45 -15.94 -0.33 2.67
CA MET A 45 -15.43 -0.92 3.91
C MET A 45 -15.24 -2.44 3.80
N LEU A 46 -16.18 -3.13 3.14
CA LEU A 46 -16.05 -4.56 2.86
C LEU A 46 -14.91 -4.87 1.90
N PHE A 47 -14.69 -4.01 0.91
CA PHE A 47 -13.55 -4.14 0.03
C PHE A 47 -12.23 -4.02 0.83
N VAL A 48 -12.10 -3.03 1.71
CA VAL A 48 -10.93 -2.92 2.60
C VAL A 48 -10.76 -4.19 3.43
N ALA A 49 -11.84 -4.68 4.05
CA ALA A 49 -11.79 -5.91 4.85
C ALA A 49 -11.36 -7.14 4.03
N PHE A 50 -11.83 -7.26 2.78
CA PHE A 50 -11.41 -8.31 1.86
C PHE A 50 -9.90 -8.23 1.53
N VAL A 51 -9.40 -7.02 1.25
CA VAL A 51 -7.97 -6.80 0.96
C VAL A 51 -7.11 -7.13 2.18
N VAL A 52 -7.54 -6.73 3.39
CA VAL A 52 -6.86 -7.10 4.65
C VAL A 52 -6.83 -8.63 4.83
N GLU A 53 -7.97 -9.30 4.64
CA GLU A 53 -8.04 -10.77 4.78
C GLU A 53 -7.07 -11.46 3.82
N ARG A 54 -7.05 -11.04 2.55
CA ARG A 54 -6.14 -11.58 1.55
C ARG A 54 -4.67 -11.38 1.94
N TRP A 55 -4.32 -10.20 2.44
CA TRP A 55 -2.98 -9.93 2.95
C TRP A 55 -2.62 -10.83 4.13
N LEU A 56 -3.54 -11.04 5.08
CA LEU A 56 -3.34 -11.93 6.22
C LEU A 56 -3.19 -13.41 5.80
N GLN A 57 -3.86 -13.83 4.71
CA GLN A 57 -3.71 -15.18 4.16
C GLN A 57 -2.30 -15.43 3.58
N SER A 58 -1.57 -14.38 3.19
CA SER A 58 -0.20 -14.46 2.67
C SER A 58 0.89 -14.31 3.74
N ALA A 59 0.55 -14.36 5.02
CA ALA A 59 1.50 -14.19 6.11
C ALA A 59 2.62 -15.25 6.07
N PRO A 60 3.90 -14.87 6.32
CA PRO A 60 5.06 -15.72 6.05
C PRO A 60 5.15 -16.97 6.94
N ARG A 61 4.45 -16.97 8.08
CA ARG A 61 4.39 -18.10 9.01
C ARG A 61 3.13 -18.96 8.87
N GLY A 62 2.38 -18.74 7.80
CA GLY A 62 1.10 -19.36 7.49
C GLY A 62 -0.09 -18.40 7.65
N PRO A 63 -1.23 -18.73 7.01
CA PRO A 63 -2.43 -17.90 7.00
C PRO A 63 -2.88 -17.50 8.39
N LEU A 64 -3.16 -16.21 8.59
CA LEU A 64 -3.71 -15.69 9.84
C LEU A 64 -5.23 -15.59 9.73
N PRO A 65 -6.00 -16.30 10.59
CA PRO A 65 -7.44 -16.13 10.65
C PRO A 65 -7.80 -14.68 10.99
N PHE A 66 -8.76 -14.11 10.27
CA PHE A 66 -9.10 -12.69 10.36
C PHE A 66 -9.51 -12.25 11.79
N ASP A 67 -10.06 -13.14 12.58
CA ASP A 67 -10.52 -12.93 13.96
C ASP A 67 -9.49 -13.31 15.02
N SER A 68 -8.26 -13.64 14.61
CA SER A 68 -7.19 -14.00 15.55
C SER A 68 -6.50 -12.77 16.15
N LYS A 69 -5.94 -12.93 17.34
CA LYS A 69 -5.12 -11.90 17.98
C LYS A 69 -3.85 -11.59 17.18
N GLU A 70 -3.33 -12.57 16.47
CA GLU A 70 -2.17 -12.46 15.61
C GLU A 70 -2.49 -11.56 14.38
N ALA A 71 -3.68 -11.72 13.79
CA ALA A 71 -4.16 -10.84 12.73
C ALA A 71 -4.35 -9.40 13.21
N GLU A 72 -4.99 -9.21 14.37
CA GLU A 72 -5.13 -7.90 15.00
C GLU A 72 -3.78 -7.23 15.24
N ALA A 73 -2.82 -7.97 15.79
CA ALA A 73 -1.46 -7.47 16.06
C ALA A 73 -0.73 -7.11 14.75
N ALA A 74 -0.92 -7.88 13.68
CA ALA A 74 -0.31 -7.61 12.39
C ALA A 74 -0.87 -6.34 11.74
N VAL A 75 -2.19 -6.17 11.75
CA VAL A 75 -2.84 -4.97 11.23
C VAL A 75 -2.46 -3.74 12.04
N ALA A 76 -2.42 -3.84 13.37
CA ALA A 76 -1.99 -2.74 14.24
C ALA A 76 -0.53 -2.36 13.97
N ALA A 77 0.38 -3.33 13.84
CA ALA A 77 1.79 -3.08 13.55
C ALA A 77 1.99 -2.37 12.19
N LEU A 78 1.25 -2.76 11.16
CA LEU A 78 1.26 -2.10 9.85
C LEU A 78 0.77 -0.65 9.95
N ALA A 79 -0.39 -0.44 10.56
CA ALA A 79 -1.01 0.87 10.69
C ALA A 79 -0.16 1.84 11.54
N GLU A 80 0.37 1.38 12.66
CA GLU A 80 1.25 2.16 13.52
C GLU A 80 2.60 2.44 12.87
N GLY A 81 3.19 1.43 12.21
CA GLY A 81 4.46 1.57 11.48
C GLY A 81 4.36 2.56 10.33
N TRP A 82 3.23 2.58 9.62
CA TRP A 82 2.95 3.57 8.58
C TRP A 82 2.79 4.97 9.18
N SER A 83 1.93 5.12 10.19
CA SER A 83 1.68 6.42 10.85
C SER A 83 2.92 7.01 11.50
N ALA A 84 3.86 6.18 11.93
CA ALA A 84 5.15 6.58 12.51
C ALA A 84 6.26 6.74 11.46
N THR A 85 5.95 6.69 10.16
CA THR A 85 6.88 6.80 9.03
C THR A 85 7.99 5.73 8.98
N VAL A 86 7.93 4.72 9.84
CA VAL A 86 8.89 3.60 9.84
C VAL A 86 8.81 2.80 8.54
N VAL A 87 7.59 2.56 8.05
CA VAL A 87 7.37 1.87 6.78
C VAL A 87 7.92 2.65 5.60
N HIS A 88 7.79 3.99 5.61
CA HIS A 88 8.34 4.87 4.58
C HIS A 88 9.87 4.81 4.52
N ALA A 89 10.52 4.81 5.69
CA ALA A 89 11.97 4.69 5.77
C ALA A 89 12.44 3.33 5.24
N LEU A 90 11.82 2.23 5.68
CA LEU A 90 12.15 0.87 5.24
C LEU A 90 11.73 0.55 3.79
N ALA A 91 10.84 1.34 3.20
CA ALA A 91 10.51 1.25 1.77
C ALA A 91 11.68 1.70 0.88
N ARG A 92 12.55 2.54 1.39
CA ARG A 92 13.71 3.06 0.65
C ARG A 92 14.84 2.05 0.60
N GLU A 93 15.25 1.57 1.76
CA GLU A 93 16.38 0.65 1.92
C GLU A 93 16.36 -0.01 3.31
N PRO A 94 17.09 -1.11 3.50
CA PRO A 94 17.35 -1.64 4.83
C PRO A 94 18.18 -0.66 5.66
N LEU A 95 17.80 -0.47 6.93
CA LEU A 95 18.40 0.54 7.81
C LEU A 95 18.74 -0.06 9.18
N THR A 96 19.83 0.41 9.76
CA THR A 96 20.15 0.16 11.19
C THR A 96 19.18 0.93 12.08
N PHE A 97 19.11 0.54 13.36
CA PHE A 97 18.28 1.26 14.33
C PHE A 97 18.69 2.74 14.46
N ARG A 98 19.97 3.04 14.35
CA ARG A 98 20.50 4.41 14.43
C ARG A 98 20.03 5.23 13.22
N GLU A 99 20.19 4.72 12.02
CA GLU A 99 19.73 5.39 10.79
C GLU A 99 18.21 5.60 10.80
N LEU A 100 17.43 4.62 11.27
CA LEU A 100 15.99 4.81 11.48
C LEU A 100 15.67 5.94 12.46
N GLN A 101 16.45 6.10 13.54
CA GLN A 101 16.27 7.21 14.46
C GLN A 101 16.57 8.57 13.83
N ASP A 102 17.51 8.61 12.88
CA ASP A 102 17.92 9.84 12.22
C ASP A 102 16.92 10.28 11.14
N VAL A 103 16.21 9.33 10.50
CA VAL A 103 15.28 9.63 9.38
C VAL A 103 13.81 9.63 9.77
N VAL A 104 13.44 8.96 10.86
CA VAL A 104 12.04 8.86 11.33
C VAL A 104 11.76 9.98 12.33
N GLU A 105 11.07 11.01 11.87
CA GLU A 105 10.71 12.15 12.73
C GLU A 105 9.51 11.81 13.63
N GLY A 106 9.55 12.26 14.87
CA GLY A 106 8.42 12.26 15.80
C GLY A 106 8.41 11.18 16.88
N PRO A 107 8.58 9.87 16.62
CA PRO A 107 8.55 8.88 17.68
C PRO A 107 9.81 8.95 18.55
N SER A 108 9.63 8.83 19.88
CA SER A 108 10.76 8.66 20.78
C SER A 108 11.50 7.34 20.49
N ARG A 109 12.79 7.26 20.90
CA ARG A 109 13.59 6.03 20.77
C ARG A 109 12.83 4.78 21.25
N ARG A 110 12.13 4.89 22.39
CA ARG A 110 11.35 3.79 22.97
C ARG A 110 10.13 3.43 22.10
N ALA A 111 9.47 4.42 21.53
CA ALA A 111 8.35 4.20 20.60
C ALA A 111 8.81 3.51 19.33
N LEU A 112 9.90 3.98 18.71
CA LEU A 112 10.50 3.34 17.54
C LEU A 112 10.89 1.88 17.81
N GLN A 113 11.55 1.60 18.93
CA GLN A 113 11.85 0.23 19.36
C GLN A 113 10.60 -0.64 19.47
N ARG A 114 9.51 -0.10 20.05
CA ARG A 114 8.24 -0.82 20.18
C ARG A 114 7.62 -1.13 18.82
N HIS A 115 7.60 -0.16 17.89
CA HIS A 115 7.07 -0.36 16.54
C HIS A 115 7.87 -1.41 15.77
N LEU A 116 9.20 -1.29 15.72
CA LEU A 116 10.06 -2.29 15.08
C LEU A 116 9.89 -3.68 15.69
N GLY A 117 9.85 -3.77 17.04
CA GLY A 117 9.63 -5.04 17.72
C GLY A 117 8.24 -5.65 17.44
N ALA A 118 7.20 -4.84 17.25
CA ALA A 118 5.88 -5.33 16.83
C ALA A 118 5.93 -5.85 15.39
N MET A 119 6.51 -5.09 14.46
CA MET A 119 6.66 -5.47 13.06
C MET A 119 7.54 -6.72 12.86
N GLN A 120 8.60 -6.90 13.67
CA GLN A 120 9.41 -8.12 13.65
C GLN A 120 8.62 -9.34 14.15
N ARG A 121 7.91 -9.22 15.27
CA ARG A 121 7.09 -10.32 15.82
C ARG A 121 6.03 -10.78 14.84
N THR A 122 5.44 -9.87 14.11
CA THR A 122 4.43 -10.18 13.09
C THR A 122 5.03 -10.64 11.76
N GLY A 123 6.35 -10.49 11.53
CA GLY A 123 7.02 -10.93 10.30
C GLY A 123 7.02 -9.89 9.18
N GLN A 124 6.64 -8.65 9.47
CA GLN A 124 6.66 -7.54 8.51
C GLN A 124 8.07 -7.00 8.27
N VAL A 125 8.91 -7.07 9.30
CA VAL A 125 10.30 -6.63 9.26
C VAL A 125 11.19 -7.78 9.68
N GLU A 126 12.27 -7.98 8.96
CA GLU A 126 13.33 -8.90 9.33
C GLU A 126 14.54 -8.15 9.87
N ALA A 127 15.28 -8.82 10.77
CA ALA A 127 16.52 -8.33 11.33
C ALA A 127 17.68 -9.13 10.73
N LEU A 128 18.49 -8.45 9.96
CA LEU A 128 19.70 -9.02 9.33
C LEU A 128 20.90 -8.67 10.20
N ASN A 129 21.72 -9.66 10.54
CA ASN A 129 22.96 -9.43 11.29
C ASN A 129 24.11 -9.26 10.28
N ASP A 130 24.72 -8.10 10.26
CA ASP A 130 25.77 -7.73 9.33
C ASP A 130 27.18 -8.04 9.88
N GLY A 131 27.32 -9.07 10.70
CA GLY A 131 28.63 -9.59 11.12
C GLY A 131 29.54 -8.63 11.91
N GLY A 132 29.14 -7.39 12.23
CA GLY A 132 30.00 -6.45 12.96
C GLY A 132 29.42 -5.05 13.25
N GLU A 133 28.54 -4.50 12.44
CA GLU A 133 28.10 -3.09 12.57
C GLU A 133 26.71 -2.88 13.20
N GLY A 134 26.05 -3.94 13.61
CA GLY A 134 24.72 -3.84 14.23
C GLY A 134 23.64 -4.60 13.50
N THR A 135 22.41 -4.52 14.01
CA THR A 135 21.25 -5.14 13.39
C THR A 135 20.67 -4.20 12.32
N ILE A 136 20.56 -4.68 11.09
CA ILE A 136 19.90 -4.02 9.98
C ILE A 136 18.46 -4.51 9.90
N TYR A 137 17.52 -3.61 9.74
CA TYR A 137 16.10 -3.89 9.60
C TYR A 137 15.70 -3.74 8.13
N ALA A 138 15.04 -4.76 7.58
CA ALA A 138 14.60 -4.78 6.19
C ALA A 138 13.09 -5.06 6.09
N ALA A 139 12.45 -4.46 5.10
CA ALA A 139 11.06 -4.76 4.75
C ALA A 139 10.96 -6.14 4.12
N THR A 140 10.12 -7.02 4.66
CA THR A 140 9.79 -8.29 4.03
C THR A 140 8.81 -8.09 2.86
N ASP A 141 8.69 -9.08 1.97
CA ASP A 141 7.68 -9.05 0.90
C ASP A 141 6.26 -8.98 1.46
N TRP A 142 6.04 -9.52 2.64
CA TRP A 142 4.75 -9.41 3.32
C TRP A 142 4.45 -7.98 3.80
N LEU A 143 5.45 -7.25 4.32
CA LEU A 143 5.29 -5.81 4.58
C LEU A 143 5.01 -5.06 3.27
N ARG A 144 5.75 -5.37 2.20
CA ARG A 144 5.55 -4.75 0.89
C ARG A 144 4.13 -4.96 0.38
N ALA A 145 3.61 -6.18 0.48
CA ALA A 145 2.22 -6.49 0.12
C ALA A 145 1.19 -5.79 1.02
N GLY A 146 1.58 -5.37 2.23
CA GLY A 146 0.76 -4.57 3.16
C GLY A 146 0.37 -3.19 2.63
N ILE A 147 1.00 -2.73 1.53
CA ILE A 147 0.58 -1.49 0.86
C ILE A 147 -0.84 -1.60 0.28
N ALA A 148 -1.29 -2.80 -0.13
CA ALA A 148 -2.63 -2.98 -0.69
C ALA A 148 -3.76 -2.60 0.29
N PRO A 149 -3.82 -3.11 1.55
CA PRO A 149 -4.79 -2.64 2.53
C PRO A 149 -4.66 -1.14 2.87
N LEU A 150 -3.46 -0.57 2.84
CA LEU A 150 -3.25 0.86 3.06
C LEU A 150 -3.83 1.70 1.91
N ILE A 151 -3.61 1.32 0.65
CA ILE A 151 -4.19 1.97 -0.53
C ILE A 151 -5.72 1.87 -0.51
N ALA A 152 -6.28 0.69 -0.21
CA ALA A 152 -7.72 0.50 -0.12
C ALA A 152 -8.36 1.39 0.96
N SER A 153 -7.69 1.51 2.12
CA SER A 153 -8.13 2.38 3.22
C SER A 153 -8.04 3.86 2.85
N ALA A 154 -6.96 4.27 2.18
CA ALA A 154 -6.78 5.66 1.73
C ALA A 154 -7.82 6.05 0.67
N ARG A 155 -8.18 5.12 -0.24
CA ARG A 155 -9.27 5.36 -1.20
C ARG A 155 -10.62 5.56 -0.53
N LEU A 156 -10.96 4.71 0.45
CA LEU A 156 -12.21 4.86 1.21
C LEU A 156 -12.25 6.19 1.94
N GLU A 157 -11.16 6.56 2.59
CA GLU A 157 -11.00 7.83 3.28
C GLU A 157 -11.29 9.01 2.34
N ARG A 158 -10.73 8.98 1.13
CA ARG A 158 -10.93 10.04 0.14
C ARG A 158 -12.38 10.16 -0.36
N ARG A 159 -13.09 9.03 -0.48
CA ARG A 159 -14.49 9.01 -0.96
C ARG A 159 -15.49 9.43 0.11
N ASP A 160 -15.13 9.38 1.38
CA ASP A 160 -15.92 9.82 2.52
C ASP A 160 -15.08 10.76 3.41
N PRO A 161 -14.72 11.96 2.91
CA PRO A 161 -13.87 12.88 3.63
C PRO A 161 -14.56 13.38 4.89
N ARG A 162 -13.99 13.06 6.04
CA ARG A 162 -14.41 13.60 7.34
C ARG A 162 -13.54 14.81 7.65
N GLU A 163 -14.10 15.78 8.37
CA GLU A 163 -13.33 16.95 8.79
C GLU A 163 -12.04 16.55 9.53
N GLY A 164 -10.93 17.14 9.14
CA GLY A 164 -9.61 16.95 9.77
C GLY A 164 -8.72 15.83 9.18
N MET A 165 -9.05 15.29 8.00
CA MET A 165 -8.22 14.29 7.34
C MET A 165 -7.03 14.94 6.64
N ALA A 166 -5.84 14.39 6.88
CA ALA A 166 -4.65 14.82 6.16
C ALA A 166 -4.68 14.32 4.70
N PRO A 167 -4.35 15.19 3.73
CA PRO A 167 -4.23 14.74 2.34
C PRO A 167 -3.13 13.67 2.22
N ILE A 168 -3.27 12.82 1.21
CA ILE A 168 -2.19 11.90 0.82
C ILE A 168 -1.08 12.77 0.24
N ASP A 169 0.10 12.65 0.82
CA ASP A 169 1.25 13.42 0.38
C ASP A 169 2.13 12.66 -0.62
N ALA A 170 3.13 13.37 -1.14
CA ALA A 170 4.07 12.82 -2.11
C ALA A 170 4.90 11.67 -1.54
N LEU A 171 5.23 11.73 -0.24
CA LEU A 171 6.02 10.69 0.44
C LEU A 171 5.24 9.40 0.58
N ASP A 172 3.92 9.50 0.83
CA ASP A 172 3.02 8.35 0.89
C ASP A 172 2.97 7.60 -0.44
N VAL A 173 2.86 8.33 -1.56
CA VAL A 173 2.81 7.74 -2.91
C VAL A 173 4.17 7.15 -3.30
N GLU A 174 5.27 7.85 -3.01
CA GLU A 174 6.63 7.33 -3.24
C GLU A 174 6.86 6.03 -2.46
N ALA A 175 6.51 6.00 -1.17
CA ALA A 175 6.63 4.80 -0.35
C ALA A 175 5.77 3.66 -0.90
N GLY A 176 4.56 3.96 -1.36
CA GLY A 176 3.67 2.99 -2.00
C GLY A 176 4.30 2.34 -3.23
N PHE A 177 4.89 3.12 -4.12
CA PHE A 177 5.61 2.59 -5.28
C PHE A 177 6.84 1.77 -4.89
N ARG A 178 7.66 2.26 -3.96
CA ARG A 178 8.85 1.54 -3.50
C ARG A 178 8.55 0.21 -2.83
N LEU A 179 7.40 0.09 -2.16
CA LEU A 179 6.95 -1.17 -1.59
C LEU A 179 6.38 -2.11 -2.63
N SER A 180 5.60 -1.60 -3.58
CA SER A 180 4.89 -2.44 -4.55
C SER A 180 5.74 -2.89 -5.73
N LEU A 181 6.61 -2.03 -6.27
CA LEU A 181 7.39 -2.30 -7.47
C LEU A 181 8.27 -3.57 -7.38
N PRO A 182 9.01 -3.83 -6.27
CA PRO A 182 9.80 -5.04 -6.14
C PRO A 182 9.00 -6.36 -6.16
N LEU A 183 7.68 -6.29 -5.95
CA LEU A 183 6.79 -7.46 -5.98
C LEU A 183 6.29 -7.78 -7.40
N LEU A 184 6.53 -6.91 -8.38
CA LEU A 184 5.98 -7.08 -9.72
C LEU A 184 6.65 -8.23 -10.45
N GLN A 185 5.83 -8.98 -11.17
CA GLN A 185 6.25 -9.97 -12.15
C GLN A 185 5.71 -9.54 -13.51
N LEU A 186 6.60 -9.13 -14.38
CA LEU A 186 6.31 -8.70 -15.73
C LEU A 186 6.67 -9.81 -16.74
N PRO A 187 6.18 -9.74 -17.98
CA PRO A 187 6.67 -10.61 -19.05
C PRO A 187 8.20 -10.55 -19.17
N ARG A 188 8.85 -11.71 -19.32
CA ARG A 188 10.33 -11.82 -19.33
C ARG A 188 10.98 -11.06 -20.47
N GLU A 189 10.23 -10.79 -21.52
CA GLU A 189 10.69 -10.02 -22.67
C GLU A 189 10.86 -8.52 -22.39
N LEU A 190 10.31 -8.05 -21.24
CA LEU A 190 10.37 -6.66 -20.84
C LEU A 190 11.65 -6.36 -20.10
N SER A 191 12.37 -5.38 -20.61
CA SER A 191 13.50 -4.75 -19.95
C SER A 191 13.49 -3.26 -20.26
N GLY A 192 13.99 -2.44 -19.36
CA GLY A 192 14.04 -0.99 -19.51
C GLY A 192 13.77 -0.25 -18.21
N SER A 193 13.61 1.05 -18.32
CA SER A 193 13.32 1.94 -17.21
C SER A 193 11.89 2.50 -17.29
N CYS A 194 11.14 2.40 -16.20
CA CYS A 194 9.80 2.97 -16.11
C CYS A 194 9.70 3.95 -14.95
N ARG A 195 9.25 5.16 -15.25
CA ARG A 195 9.04 6.21 -14.25
C ARG A 195 7.57 6.28 -13.87
N LEU A 196 7.29 6.25 -12.56
CA LEU A 196 5.98 6.51 -12.00
C LEU A 196 6.03 7.84 -11.26
N GLY A 197 5.26 8.81 -11.73
CA GLY A 197 5.29 10.18 -11.26
C GLY A 197 4.00 10.62 -10.61
N LEU A 198 4.12 11.50 -9.61
CA LEU A 198 3.02 12.20 -8.98
C LEU A 198 2.94 13.62 -9.52
N ASN A 199 1.78 14.00 -10.06
CA ASN A 199 1.45 15.39 -10.35
C ASN A 199 0.80 16.01 -9.12
N LEU A 200 1.30 17.17 -8.66
CA LEU A 200 0.74 17.88 -7.51
C LEU A 200 -0.36 18.87 -7.92
N ASP A 201 -0.32 19.40 -9.13
CA ASP A 201 -1.27 20.40 -9.61
C ASP A 201 -2.19 19.84 -10.69
N GLU A 202 -3.49 19.93 -10.45
CA GLU A 202 -4.52 19.61 -11.46
C GLU A 202 -4.53 20.65 -12.62
N ASP A 203 -4.04 21.88 -12.35
CA ASP A 203 -4.13 23.03 -13.28
C ASP A 203 -2.88 23.25 -14.15
N GLU A 204 -1.71 22.73 -13.79
CA GLU A 204 -0.50 22.83 -14.63
C GLU A 204 -0.20 21.52 -15.35
N ALA A 205 -0.65 21.46 -16.59
CA ALA A 205 -0.36 20.34 -17.49
C ALA A 205 1.16 20.17 -17.67
N GLY A 206 1.79 19.38 -16.80
CA GLY A 206 3.15 18.91 -17.06
C GLY A 206 4.16 18.87 -15.93
N SER A 207 3.93 19.45 -14.75
CA SER A 207 4.91 19.35 -13.68
C SER A 207 4.73 18.06 -12.85
N VAL A 208 5.56 17.07 -13.12
CA VAL A 208 5.73 15.91 -12.24
C VAL A 208 6.71 16.33 -11.15
N LEU A 209 6.25 16.42 -9.90
CA LEU A 209 7.03 16.97 -8.80
C LEU A 209 7.79 15.92 -7.99
N THR A 210 7.34 14.68 -8.00
CA THR A 210 8.05 13.57 -7.36
C THR A 210 7.72 12.26 -8.05
N GLY A 211 8.53 11.25 -7.84
CA GLY A 211 8.27 9.93 -8.40
C GLY A 211 9.38 8.95 -8.13
N VAL A 212 9.20 7.78 -8.71
CA VAL A 212 10.09 6.65 -8.59
C VAL A 212 10.44 6.15 -9.98
N THR A 213 11.71 5.84 -10.21
CA THR A 213 12.18 5.19 -11.44
C THR A 213 12.51 3.74 -11.11
N ALA A 214 11.80 2.82 -11.76
CA ALA A 214 12.07 1.38 -11.70
C ALA A 214 12.93 0.97 -12.88
N HIS A 215 13.97 0.18 -12.62
CA HIS A 215 14.74 -0.53 -13.64
C HIS A 215 14.29 -1.99 -13.70
N ILE A 216 13.98 -2.43 -14.90
CA ILE A 216 13.39 -3.74 -15.17
C ILE A 216 14.35 -4.52 -16.07
N GLU A 217 14.68 -5.74 -15.65
CA GLU A 217 15.50 -6.69 -16.41
C GLU A 217 14.78 -8.02 -16.46
N GLU A 218 14.57 -8.56 -17.65
CA GLU A 218 13.89 -9.85 -17.86
C GLU A 218 12.58 -10.00 -17.06
N GLY A 219 11.80 -8.92 -17.02
CA GLY A 219 10.50 -8.90 -16.31
C GLY A 219 10.56 -8.72 -14.79
N LEU A 220 11.75 -8.56 -14.21
CA LEU A 220 11.95 -8.33 -12.78
C LEU A 220 12.36 -6.88 -12.52
N VAL A 221 11.83 -6.28 -11.48
CA VAL A 221 12.28 -4.96 -11.01
C VAL A 221 13.56 -5.16 -10.19
N VAL A 222 14.70 -4.83 -10.79
CA VAL A 222 16.03 -5.02 -10.18
C VAL A 222 16.46 -3.84 -9.32
N SER A 223 15.91 -2.65 -9.56
CA SER A 223 16.12 -1.49 -8.70
C SER A 223 14.97 -0.49 -8.78
N CYS A 224 14.82 0.30 -7.73
CA CYS A 224 13.78 1.31 -7.60
C CYS A 224 14.37 2.53 -6.87
N ALA A 225 14.59 3.61 -7.59
CA ALA A 225 15.19 4.84 -7.08
C ALA A 225 14.16 5.97 -7.01
N ALA A 226 14.25 6.82 -5.96
CA ALA A 226 13.51 8.08 -5.94
C ALA A 226 14.08 9.05 -6.97
N GLY A 227 13.22 9.89 -7.47
CA GLY A 227 13.60 11.00 -8.35
C GLY A 227 13.19 10.80 -9.78
N LEU A 228 13.27 11.91 -10.50
CA LEU A 228 12.84 12.05 -11.88
C LEU A 228 14.03 12.32 -12.81
N ASP A 229 15.24 12.12 -12.30
CA ASP A 229 16.46 12.40 -13.05
C ASP A 229 16.68 11.39 -14.18
N GLY A 230 17.32 11.86 -15.25
CA GLY A 230 17.67 11.03 -16.40
C GLY A 230 16.51 10.82 -17.39
N LYS A 231 16.74 9.95 -18.36
CA LYS A 231 15.73 9.50 -19.33
C LYS A 231 15.16 8.17 -18.88
N ALA A 232 13.85 8.04 -18.97
CA ALA A 232 13.16 6.75 -18.79
C ALA A 232 12.60 6.30 -20.16
N ASP A 233 12.62 5.00 -20.40
CA ASP A 233 12.07 4.43 -21.65
C ASP A 233 10.55 4.55 -21.66
N ALA A 234 9.93 4.42 -20.48
CA ALA A 234 8.49 4.58 -20.26
C ALA A 234 8.21 5.48 -19.06
N TRP A 235 7.03 6.09 -19.03
CA TRP A 235 6.56 6.84 -17.87
C TRP A 235 5.05 6.79 -17.72
N ALA A 236 4.58 6.93 -16.49
CA ALA A 236 3.19 7.14 -16.14
C ALA A 236 3.10 8.19 -15.03
N ALA A 237 2.13 9.10 -15.10
CA ALA A 237 1.97 10.18 -14.13
C ALA A 237 0.49 10.52 -13.92
N ALA A 238 0.12 10.79 -12.65
CA ALA A 238 -1.23 11.16 -12.26
C ALA A 238 -1.22 11.88 -10.91
N PRO A 239 -2.29 12.61 -10.54
CA PRO A 239 -2.55 13.02 -9.16
C PRO A 239 -2.68 11.83 -8.22
N ALA A 240 -2.39 12.02 -6.92
CA ALA A 240 -2.40 10.96 -5.92
C ALA A 240 -3.73 10.17 -5.88
N GLY A 241 -4.85 10.87 -6.04
CA GLY A 241 -6.16 10.22 -6.04
C GLY A 241 -6.40 9.33 -7.25
N ASP A 242 -5.97 9.78 -8.42
CA ASP A 242 -6.10 9.00 -9.64
C ASP A 242 -5.20 7.76 -9.62
N TRP A 243 -4.04 7.86 -8.96
CA TRP A 243 -3.20 6.70 -8.68
C TRP A 243 -3.91 5.66 -7.81
N LEU A 244 -4.54 6.07 -6.70
CA LEU A 244 -5.30 5.16 -5.83
C LEU A 244 -6.41 4.44 -6.61
N ASP A 245 -7.17 5.20 -7.38
CA ASP A 245 -8.26 4.63 -8.17
C ASP A 245 -7.72 3.69 -9.27
N THR A 246 -6.67 4.09 -10.00
CA THR A 246 -6.12 3.31 -11.12
C THR A 246 -5.47 2.01 -10.66
N VAL A 247 -4.77 2.01 -9.52
CA VAL A 247 -4.15 0.78 -8.99
C VAL A 247 -5.23 -0.22 -8.54
N ILE A 248 -6.36 0.25 -8.01
CA ILE A 248 -7.46 -0.61 -7.59
C ILE A 248 -8.36 -1.01 -8.77
N GLU A 249 -8.69 -0.08 -9.66
CA GLU A 249 -9.55 -0.26 -10.83
C GLU A 249 -8.86 0.32 -12.05
N PRO A 250 -8.10 -0.48 -12.83
CA PRO A 250 -7.32 0.02 -13.94
C PRO A 250 -8.18 0.80 -14.93
N ASP A 251 -7.93 2.09 -15.04
CA ASP A 251 -8.51 2.99 -16.04
C ASP A 251 -7.41 3.84 -16.65
N ALA A 252 -7.01 3.46 -17.88
CA ALA A 252 -5.94 4.15 -18.61
C ALA A 252 -6.23 5.65 -18.89
N LYS A 253 -7.46 6.12 -18.67
CA LYS A 253 -7.81 7.53 -18.88
C LYS A 253 -7.40 8.42 -17.71
N ARG A 254 -7.21 7.86 -16.53
CA ARG A 254 -6.85 8.60 -15.31
C ARG A 254 -5.35 8.86 -15.21
N VAL A 255 -4.54 8.02 -15.85
CA VAL A 255 -3.08 8.11 -15.80
C VAL A 255 -2.55 8.50 -17.17
N ARG A 256 -1.80 9.58 -17.25
CA ARG A 256 -1.06 9.96 -18.44
C ARG A 256 0.18 9.08 -18.56
N SER A 257 0.44 8.54 -19.72
CA SER A 257 1.61 7.71 -19.97
C SER A 257 2.27 8.05 -21.30
N GLY A 258 3.56 7.75 -21.43
CA GLY A 258 4.32 7.99 -22.66
C GLY A 258 5.61 7.19 -22.71
N GLY A 259 6.40 7.41 -23.77
CA GLY A 259 7.54 6.57 -24.09
C GLY A 259 7.09 5.21 -24.62
N ASP A 260 7.71 4.15 -24.16
CA ASP A 260 7.28 2.78 -24.48
C ASP A 260 5.96 2.47 -23.77
N ARG A 261 4.87 2.53 -24.53
CA ARG A 261 3.51 2.30 -24.03
C ARG A 261 3.26 0.88 -23.58
N TRP A 262 3.98 -0.09 -24.16
CA TRP A 262 3.85 -1.48 -23.77
C TRP A 262 4.46 -1.71 -22.39
N LEU A 263 5.66 -1.18 -22.15
CA LEU A 263 6.31 -1.22 -20.85
C LEU A 263 5.48 -0.48 -19.77
N ALA A 264 5.02 0.74 -20.05
CA ALA A 264 4.15 1.49 -19.12
C ALA A 264 2.86 0.72 -18.80
N GLY A 265 2.17 0.19 -19.81
CA GLY A 265 0.94 -0.58 -19.66
C GLY A 265 1.15 -1.85 -18.86
N ALA A 266 2.23 -2.59 -19.12
CA ALA A 266 2.57 -3.80 -18.38
C ALA A 266 2.87 -3.53 -16.89
N VAL A 267 3.56 -2.43 -16.57
CA VAL A 267 3.82 -2.02 -15.18
C VAL A 267 2.52 -1.68 -14.46
N LEU A 268 1.62 -0.91 -15.07
CA LEU A 268 0.33 -0.55 -14.47
C LEU A 268 -0.56 -1.78 -14.26
N ASP A 269 -0.63 -2.68 -15.22
CA ASP A 269 -1.39 -3.91 -15.13
C ASP A 269 -0.81 -4.86 -14.06
N ALA A 270 0.52 -4.97 -13.98
CA ALA A 270 1.19 -5.75 -12.95
C ALA A 270 0.98 -5.18 -11.54
N LEU A 271 0.98 -3.85 -11.37
CA LEU A 271 0.64 -3.21 -10.09
C LEU A 271 -0.75 -3.62 -9.61
N HIS A 272 -1.76 -3.49 -10.49
CA HIS A 272 -3.11 -3.92 -10.16
C HIS A 272 -3.16 -5.42 -9.82
N LYS A 273 -2.62 -6.28 -10.67
CA LYS A 273 -2.65 -7.74 -10.48
C LYS A 273 -1.96 -8.18 -9.19
N THR A 274 -0.80 -7.60 -8.90
CA THR A 274 -0.03 -7.94 -7.70
C THR A 274 -0.75 -7.52 -6.43
N LEU A 275 -1.31 -6.33 -6.40
CA LEU A 275 -1.93 -5.78 -5.19
C LEU A 275 -3.40 -6.17 -5.03
N PHE A 276 -4.17 -6.22 -6.11
CA PHE A 276 -5.63 -6.39 -6.07
C PHE A 276 -6.17 -7.51 -6.97
N GLY A 277 -5.36 -8.05 -7.88
CA GLY A 277 -5.76 -9.15 -8.73
C GLY A 277 -6.22 -10.37 -7.93
N VAL A 278 -7.29 -11.04 -8.36
CA VAL A 278 -7.68 -12.32 -7.79
C VAL A 278 -6.65 -13.34 -8.27
N PRO A 279 -6.05 -14.18 -7.39
CA PRO A 279 -5.25 -15.31 -7.86
C PRO A 279 -6.14 -16.14 -8.81
N VAL A 280 -5.69 -16.31 -10.05
CA VAL A 280 -6.32 -17.29 -10.93
C VAL A 280 -6.03 -18.65 -10.30
N ALA A 281 -7.10 -19.31 -9.80
CA ALA A 281 -7.05 -20.63 -9.20
C ALA A 281 -6.70 -21.69 -10.25
#